data_7a51553e488573755304a9ce2c48e23c
#
_entry.id   7a51553e488573755304a9ce2c48e23c
#
_cell.length_a   1.000
_cell.length_b   1.000
_cell.length_c   1.000
_cell.angle_alpha   90.00
_cell.angle_beta   90.00
_cell.angle_gamma   90.00
#
_symmetry.space_group_name_H-M   'P 1'
#
loop_
_entity.id
_entity.type
_entity.pdbx_description
1 polymer ?
#
loop_
_entity_poly.entity_id
_entity_poly.type
_entity_poly.pdbx_seq_one_letter_code
_entity_poly.pdbx_strand_id
1 'polypeptide(L)'
;MSDGKNIDRAAIWKRFGAPTEQVGSVNDPRGQQECGVTWNEKWLYSNPEGSGSDRLVLWNRYDLLGVFTLKPDGSVEAESLSE
;
A
#
# COMPACT_ATOMS: atom_id res chain seq x y z
N MET A 1 -22.79 -3.98 5.97
CA MET A 1 -22.32 -4.08 5.79
C MET A 1 -21.43 -3.72 5.46
N SER A 2 -21.00 -3.57 5.45
CA SER A 2 -20.18 -3.25 5.19
C SER A 2 -19.62 -3.31 4.49
N ASP A 3 -19.56 -3.43 4.33
CA ASP A 3 -18.94 -3.53 3.51
C ASP A 3 -17.61 -3.53 3.51
N GLY A 4 -16.84 -4.11 3.68
CA GLY A 4 -15.44 -4.30 3.79
C GLY A 4 -14.56 -3.65 2.80
N LYS A 5 -15.09 -2.77 2.09
CA LYS A 5 -14.26 -2.09 1.12
C LYS A 5 -13.35 -1.05 1.74
N ASN A 6 -13.65 -0.64 2.96
CA ASN A 6 -12.81 0.35 3.62
C ASN A 6 -11.92 -0.34 4.64
N ILE A 7 -10.87 -0.95 4.13
CA ILE A 7 -9.87 -1.54 4.99
C ILE A 7 -9.06 -0.41 5.58
N ASP A 8 -9.05 -0.29 6.90
CA ASP A 8 -8.40 0.84 7.52
C ASP A 8 -6.91 0.58 7.74
N ARG A 9 -6.22 1.63 8.17
CA ARG A 9 -4.76 1.58 8.31
C ARG A 9 -4.33 0.58 9.36
N ALA A 10 -5.11 0.47 10.44
CA ALA A 10 -4.78 -0.48 11.50
C ALA A 10 -4.89 -1.92 11.01
N ALA A 11 -5.85 -2.20 10.14
CA ALA A 11 -6.00 -3.54 9.60
C ALA A 11 -4.82 -3.93 8.73
N ILE A 12 -4.34 -3.00 7.90
CA ILE A 12 -3.17 -3.25 7.06
C ILE A 12 -1.93 -3.44 7.93
N TRP A 13 -1.76 -2.59 8.95
CA TRP A 13 -0.63 -2.71 9.85
C TRP A 13 -0.64 -4.06 10.57
N LYS A 14 -1.81 -4.49 10.99
CA LYS A 14 -1.93 -5.78 11.67
C LYS A 14 -1.62 -6.93 10.73
N ARG A 15 -2.01 -6.80 9.47
CA ARG A 15 -1.84 -7.88 8.49
C ARG A 15 -0.39 -8.00 8.02
N PHE A 16 0.26 -6.87 7.76
CA PHE A 16 1.60 -6.86 7.17
C PHE A 16 2.67 -6.39 8.13
N GLY A 17 2.30 -5.82 9.27
CA GLY A 17 3.26 -5.28 10.20
C GLY A 17 3.67 -3.87 9.84
N ALA A 18 4.68 -3.36 10.52
CA ALA A 18 5.20 -2.03 10.27
C ALA A 18 5.90 -1.98 8.91
N PRO A 19 5.68 -0.95 8.12
CA PRO A 19 6.38 -0.84 6.84
C PRO A 19 7.85 -0.51 7.05
N THR A 20 8.65 -0.86 6.05
CA THR A 20 10.06 -0.52 6.06
C THR A 20 10.24 0.99 5.97
N GLU A 21 9.38 1.64 5.18
CA GLU A 21 9.48 3.07 4.96
C GLU A 21 8.09 3.65 4.76
N GLN A 22 7.86 4.85 5.28
CA GLN A 22 6.62 5.60 5.08
C GLN A 22 6.97 6.90 4.38
N VAL A 23 6.29 7.19 3.27
CA VAL A 23 6.52 8.39 2.48
C VAL A 23 5.23 9.18 2.45
N GLY A 24 5.31 10.48 2.72
CA GLY A 24 4.14 11.34 2.76
C GLY A 24 3.36 11.17 4.05
N SER A 25 2.13 11.62 4.06
CA SER A 25 1.27 11.49 5.25
C SER A 25 -0.17 11.76 4.86
N VAL A 26 -1.09 11.47 5.79
CA VAL A 26 -2.51 11.73 5.53
C VAL A 26 -2.80 13.20 5.33
N ASN A 27 -1.92 14.07 5.82
CA ASN A 27 -2.10 15.51 5.71
C ASN A 27 -1.25 16.14 4.60
N ASP A 28 -0.56 15.32 3.83
CA ASP A 28 0.26 15.84 2.74
C ASP A 28 -0.66 16.40 1.66
N PRO A 29 -0.55 17.69 1.34
CA PRO A 29 -1.42 18.28 0.33
C PRO A 29 -1.04 17.91 -1.10
N ARG A 30 0.13 17.29 -1.29
CA ARG A 30 0.59 16.98 -2.63
C ARG A 30 0.14 15.58 -3.00
N GLY A 31 -0.50 15.46 -4.15
CA GLY A 31 -0.81 14.17 -4.71
C GLY A 31 0.32 13.69 -5.59
N GLN A 32 0.66 12.43 -5.47
CA GLN A 32 1.66 11.81 -6.34
C GLN A 32 1.01 10.63 -7.03
N GLN A 33 1.47 10.32 -8.22
CA GLN A 33 0.88 9.24 -9.00
C GLN A 33 1.85 8.09 -9.15
N GLU A 34 1.35 6.90 -8.88
CA GLU A 34 2.13 5.68 -9.00
C GLU A 34 1.16 4.52 -9.13
N CYS A 35 1.48 3.55 -9.95
CA CYS A 35 0.64 2.37 -10.15
C CYS A 35 -0.78 2.74 -10.58
N GLY A 36 -0.91 3.84 -11.30
CA GLY A 36 -2.21 4.26 -11.83
C GLY A 36 -3.12 4.95 -10.84
N VAL A 37 -2.64 5.27 -9.65
CA VAL A 37 -3.45 5.95 -8.64
C VAL A 37 -2.72 7.19 -8.12
N THR A 38 -3.50 8.12 -7.60
CA THR A 38 -2.96 9.32 -6.96
C THR A 38 -2.99 9.11 -5.46
N TRP A 39 -1.81 9.16 -4.84
CA TRP A 39 -1.69 8.87 -3.42
C TRP A 39 -1.03 10.05 -2.70
N ASN A 40 -1.27 10.15 -1.41
CA ASN A 40 -0.56 11.12 -0.59
C ASN A 40 0.24 10.45 0.54
N GLU A 41 0.10 9.17 0.72
CA GLU A 41 0.94 8.42 1.65
C GLU A 41 1.24 7.04 1.06
N LYS A 42 2.48 6.62 1.19
CA LYS A 42 2.93 5.35 0.67
C LYS A 42 3.67 4.58 1.75
N TRP A 43 3.31 3.32 1.92
CA TRP A 43 4.00 2.41 2.83
C TRP A 43 4.76 1.40 1.98
N LEU A 44 6.06 1.34 2.19
CA LEU A 44 6.91 0.40 1.45
C LEU A 44 7.35 -0.72 2.37
N TYR A 45 7.16 -1.93 1.92
CA TYR A 45 7.64 -3.13 2.61
C TYR A 45 8.70 -3.76 1.73
N SER A 46 9.95 -3.71 2.16
CA SER A 46 11.07 -4.21 1.37
C SER A 46 11.20 -5.70 1.57
N ASN A 47 11.11 -6.44 0.47
CA ASN A 47 11.36 -7.87 0.44
C ASN A 47 10.65 -8.62 1.58
N PRO A 48 9.33 -8.41 1.74
CA PRO A 48 8.64 -9.04 2.86
C PRO A 48 8.73 -10.54 2.79
N GLU A 49 9.05 -11.15 3.95
CA GLU A 49 9.11 -12.60 4.10
C GLU A 49 10.09 -13.27 3.12
N GLY A 50 11.10 -12.52 2.67
CA GLY A 50 12.08 -13.10 1.76
C GLY A 50 11.53 -13.44 0.40
N SER A 51 10.49 -12.78 -0.04
CA SER A 51 9.80 -13.11 -1.27
C SER A 51 10.57 -12.72 -2.53
N GLY A 52 11.56 -11.87 -2.41
CA GLY A 52 12.28 -11.35 -3.56
C GLY A 52 11.60 -10.19 -4.25
N SER A 53 10.48 -9.76 -3.72
CA SER A 53 9.71 -8.64 -4.26
C SER A 53 9.40 -7.67 -3.14
N ASP A 54 9.11 -6.42 -3.50
CA ASP A 54 8.69 -5.42 -2.52
C ASP A 54 7.18 -5.28 -2.55
N ARG A 55 6.61 -4.83 -1.45
CA ARG A 55 5.17 -4.55 -1.38
C ARG A 55 4.96 -3.08 -1.17
N LEU A 56 3.95 -2.55 -1.85
CA LEU A 56 3.63 -1.13 -1.81
C LEU A 56 2.18 -0.98 -1.42
N VAL A 57 1.90 -0.18 -0.40
CA VAL A 57 0.53 0.12 0.01
C VAL A 57 0.34 1.62 -0.19
N LEU A 58 -0.65 1.98 -0.99
CA LEU A 58 -0.89 3.37 -1.35
C LEU A 58 -2.19 3.86 -0.72
N TRP A 59 -2.13 5.05 -0.16
CA TRP A 59 -3.25 5.65 0.55
C TRP A 59 -3.57 7.02 0.00
N ASN A 60 -4.86 7.35 -0.02
CA ASN A 60 -5.31 8.72 -0.21
C ASN A 60 -6.03 9.09 1.08
N ARG A 61 -5.30 9.78 1.96
CA ARG A 61 -5.75 10.10 3.31
C ARG A 61 -6.04 8.79 4.04
N TYR A 62 -7.28 8.51 4.37
CA TYR A 62 -7.64 7.28 5.10
C TYR A 62 -8.16 6.19 4.18
N ASP A 63 -8.21 6.45 2.88
CA ASP A 63 -8.72 5.48 1.93
C ASP A 63 -7.58 4.64 1.35
N LEU A 64 -7.76 3.33 1.39
CA LEU A 64 -6.81 2.41 0.78
C LEU A 64 -7.01 2.43 -0.73
N LEU A 65 -5.97 2.83 -1.46
CA LEU A 65 -6.03 2.84 -2.92
C LEU A 65 -5.68 1.48 -3.50
N GLY A 66 -4.75 0.78 -2.88
CA GLY A 66 -4.37 -0.52 -3.37
C GLY A 66 -3.11 -1.03 -2.72
N VAL A 67 -2.88 -2.32 -2.89
CA VAL A 67 -1.66 -2.99 -2.46
C VAL A 67 -1.03 -3.59 -3.69
N PHE A 68 0.26 -3.35 -3.89
CA PHE A 68 0.94 -3.74 -5.11
C PHE A 68 2.22 -4.48 -4.78
N THR A 69 2.59 -5.42 -5.64
CA THR A 69 3.85 -6.13 -5.54
C THR A 69 4.77 -5.63 -6.64
N LEU A 70 5.96 -5.19 -6.25
CA LEU A 70 6.99 -4.74 -7.18
C LEU A 70 7.96 -5.89 -7.40
N LYS A 71 7.94 -6.46 -8.57
CA LYS A 71 8.74 -7.63 -8.86
C LYS A 71 10.15 -7.26 -9.28
N PRO A 72 11.12 -8.18 -9.12
CA PRO A 72 12.52 -7.87 -9.45
C PRO A 72 12.74 -7.48 -10.91
N ASP A 73 11.86 -7.92 -11.80
CA ASP A 73 11.99 -7.58 -13.22
C ASP A 73 11.42 -6.21 -13.54
N GLY A 74 10.94 -5.48 -12.54
CA GLY A 74 10.41 -4.15 -12.75
C GLY A 74 8.91 -4.10 -12.97
N SER A 75 8.25 -5.24 -13.02
CA SER A 75 6.80 -5.24 -13.22
C SER A 75 6.09 -5.00 -11.90
N VAL A 76 4.83 -4.56 -12.00
CA VAL A 76 3.99 -4.26 -10.84
C VAL A 76 2.72 -5.08 -10.96
N GLU A 77 2.35 -5.72 -9.86
CA GLU A 77 1.16 -6.55 -9.83
C GLU A 77 0.26 -6.13 -8.68
N ALA A 78 -1.01 -5.87 -8.96
CA ALA A 78 -1.96 -5.52 -7.91
C ALA A 78 -2.32 -6.76 -7.10
N GLU A 79 -2.31 -6.63 -5.78
CA GLU A 79 -2.71 -7.71 -4.89
C GLU A 79 -4.17 -7.54 -4.52
N SER A 80 -4.85 -8.65 -4.40
CA SER A 80 -6.22 -8.67 -3.91
C SER A 80 -6.21 -8.93 -2.41
N LEU A 81 -6.94 -8.12 -1.68
CA LEU A 81 -7.06 -8.27 -0.24
C LEU A 81 -8.39 -8.90 0.13
N SER A 82 -8.82 -9.86 -0.64
CA SER A 82 -10.07 -10.53 -0.35
C SER A 82 -9.94 -11.33 0.95
N GLU A 83 -11.04 -11.43 1.65
CA GLU A 83 -11.10 -12.13 2.92
C GLU A 83 -11.47 -13.56 2.74
#